data_1e4cd7c3e113fe0c665834897b931a37
#
_entry.id   1e4cd7c3e113fe0c665834897b931a37
#
_cell.length_a   1.000
_cell.length_b   1.000
_cell.length_c   1.000
_cell.angle_alpha   90.00
_cell.angle_beta   90.00
_cell.angle_gamma   90.00
#
_symmetry.space_group_name_H-M   'P 1'
#
loop_
_entity.id
_entity.type
_entity.pdbx_description
1 polymer ?
#
loop_
_entity_poly.entity_id
_entity_poly.type
_entity_poly.pdbx_seq_one_letter_code
_entity_poly.pdbx_strand_id
1 'polypeptide(L)'
;MKIFRKDGGKTSKLDKTQIFSILRKNYSEVKETALKSKSPLELLIATILSAQCTDKRVNEVTKILFNRYKTLEDYAEANLEELQEIIKPTGFFRNKAKFIIAAAKKLIQDFNSEMPRSIEEMTKLPGVARKTANIVLSNAFGIIEGIAVDTHVMRLSKRLNFSSENNRDKIERDLMNVFPKEHWFEISNLLIAHGRKICTARRPKCEKCIINYLCPSAFSFK
;
A
#
# COMPACT_ATOMS: atom_id res chain seq x y z
N MET A 1 -28.34 20.77 -13.34
CA MET A 1 -28.93 19.68 -14.15
C MET A 1 -28.08 18.44 -13.91
N LYS A 2 -28.56 17.48 -13.08
CA LYS A 2 -27.80 16.25 -12.72
C LYS A 2 -27.98 15.24 -13.83
N ILE A 3 -26.96 15.04 -14.66
CA ILE A 3 -26.97 13.95 -15.64
C ILE A 3 -26.57 12.67 -14.91
N PHE A 4 -27.56 11.91 -14.44
CA PHE A 4 -27.36 10.54 -13.98
C PHE A 4 -27.17 9.66 -15.21
N ARG A 5 -25.97 9.11 -15.43
CA ARG A 5 -25.84 7.96 -16.34
C ARG A 5 -26.55 6.75 -15.71
N LYS A 6 -27.74 6.42 -16.21
CA LYS A 6 -28.54 5.23 -15.82
C LYS A 6 -28.04 3.94 -16.48
N ASP A 7 -27.06 4.03 -17.36
CA ASP A 7 -26.57 2.87 -18.11
C ASP A 7 -25.44 2.23 -17.32
N GLY A 8 -25.58 0.94 -16.98
CA GLY A 8 -24.54 0.10 -16.38
C GLY A 8 -23.31 -0.09 -17.28
N GLY A 9 -22.92 0.98 -17.98
CA GLY A 9 -21.87 1.04 -18.98
C GLY A 9 -20.48 0.91 -18.37
N LYS A 10 -19.65 0.11 -19.02
CA LYS A 10 -18.21 -0.02 -18.73
C LYS A 10 -17.57 1.38 -18.80
N THR A 11 -16.84 1.78 -17.74
CA THR A 11 -16.06 3.02 -17.74
C THR A 11 -15.08 3.01 -18.91
N SER A 12 -15.16 3.97 -19.80
CA SER A 12 -14.28 4.07 -20.96
C SER A 12 -12.83 4.36 -20.54
N LYS A 13 -11.87 4.13 -21.43
CA LYS A 13 -10.46 4.48 -21.16
C LYS A 13 -10.32 5.99 -20.87
N LEU A 14 -11.09 6.81 -21.57
CA LEU A 14 -11.11 8.27 -21.39
C LEU A 14 -11.64 8.65 -20.00
N ASP A 15 -12.72 8.00 -19.52
CA ASP A 15 -13.27 8.23 -18.19
C ASP A 15 -12.25 7.86 -17.09
N LYS A 16 -11.48 6.79 -17.28
CA LYS A 16 -10.45 6.34 -16.33
C LYS A 16 -9.32 7.37 -16.18
N THR A 17 -8.85 7.91 -17.30
CA THR A 17 -7.83 8.97 -17.32
C THR A 17 -8.36 10.26 -16.68
N GLN A 18 -9.61 10.61 -16.94
CA GLN A 18 -10.26 11.78 -16.34
C GLN A 18 -10.43 11.62 -14.82
N ILE A 19 -10.85 10.44 -14.34
CA ILE A 19 -10.91 10.12 -12.91
C ILE A 19 -9.54 10.32 -12.26
N PHE A 20 -8.46 9.77 -12.87
CA PHE A 20 -7.11 9.94 -12.38
C PHE A 20 -6.72 11.42 -12.26
N SER A 21 -6.93 12.21 -13.30
CA SER A 21 -6.58 13.63 -13.32
C SER A 21 -7.32 14.44 -12.25
N ILE A 22 -8.61 14.14 -12.02
CA ILE A 22 -9.40 14.79 -10.97
C ILE A 22 -8.90 14.40 -9.57
N LEU A 23 -8.62 13.11 -9.34
CA LEU A 23 -8.08 12.65 -8.06
C LEU A 23 -6.71 13.30 -7.80
N ARG A 24 -5.82 13.32 -8.79
CA ARG A 24 -4.50 13.95 -8.72
C ARG A 24 -4.56 15.41 -8.30
N LYS A 25 -5.46 16.18 -8.91
CA LYS A 25 -5.67 17.59 -8.58
C LYS A 25 -6.16 17.78 -7.13
N ASN A 26 -7.01 16.89 -6.63
CA ASN A 26 -7.64 17.03 -5.31
C ASN A 26 -6.86 16.39 -4.16
N TYR A 27 -5.87 15.55 -4.45
CA TYR A 27 -5.02 14.86 -3.49
C TYR A 27 -3.54 15.10 -3.78
N SER A 28 -3.17 16.30 -4.21
CA SER A 28 -1.80 16.68 -4.62
C SER A 28 -0.74 16.48 -3.55
N GLU A 29 -1.14 16.48 -2.26
CA GLU A 29 -0.23 16.28 -1.11
C GLU A 29 0.09 14.78 -0.84
N VAL A 30 -0.59 13.86 -1.52
CA VAL A 30 -0.45 12.41 -1.26
C VAL A 30 0.64 11.85 -2.16
N LYS A 31 1.90 12.06 -1.78
CA LYS A 31 3.05 11.62 -2.59
C LYS A 31 3.76 10.38 -2.04
N GLU A 32 3.66 10.08 -0.74
CA GLU A 32 4.48 9.08 -0.07
C GLU A 32 3.69 8.26 0.94
N THR A 33 4.33 7.18 1.46
CA THR A 33 3.78 6.43 2.59
C THR A 33 3.68 7.30 3.84
N ALA A 34 2.67 7.05 4.67
CA ALA A 34 2.53 7.69 5.98
C ALA A 34 3.45 7.06 7.07
N LEU A 35 4.16 5.98 6.74
CA LEU A 35 5.13 5.34 7.62
C LEU A 35 6.40 6.19 7.70
N LYS A 36 6.87 6.46 8.92
CA LYS A 36 8.09 7.24 9.19
C LYS A 36 9.29 6.30 9.25
N SER A 37 10.29 6.56 8.41
CA SER A 37 11.53 5.79 8.34
C SER A 37 12.68 6.68 7.87
N LYS A 38 13.91 6.35 8.27
CA LYS A 38 15.14 7.07 7.88
C LYS A 38 16.00 6.25 6.92
N SER A 39 15.71 4.96 6.77
CA SER A 39 16.47 4.06 5.90
C SER A 39 15.54 3.04 5.22
N PRO A 40 15.99 2.38 4.14
CA PRO A 40 15.26 1.29 3.51
C PRO A 40 14.93 0.14 4.46
N LEU A 41 15.84 -0.17 5.40
CA LEU A 41 15.64 -1.20 6.43
C LEU A 41 14.49 -0.82 7.37
N GLU A 42 14.52 0.42 7.90
CA GLU A 42 13.44 0.92 8.75
C GLU A 42 12.10 0.90 8.02
N LEU A 43 12.07 1.27 6.74
CA LEU A 43 10.84 1.25 5.93
C LEU A 43 10.33 -0.18 5.73
N LEU A 44 11.21 -1.14 5.46
CA LEU A 44 10.85 -2.56 5.35
C LEU A 44 10.19 -3.05 6.64
N ILE A 45 10.83 -2.80 7.79
CA ILE A 45 10.33 -3.22 9.09
C ILE A 45 8.99 -2.55 9.40
N ALA A 46 8.89 -1.23 9.23
CA ALA A 46 7.64 -0.49 9.42
C ALA A 46 6.52 -1.05 8.53
N THR A 47 6.83 -1.42 7.28
CA THR A 47 5.85 -1.99 6.36
C THR A 47 5.41 -3.41 6.78
N ILE A 48 6.31 -4.25 7.28
CA ILE A 48 5.95 -5.55 7.88
C ILE A 48 5.01 -5.32 9.09
N LEU A 49 5.33 -4.35 9.95
CA LEU A 49 4.51 -4.03 11.11
C LEU A 49 3.14 -3.46 10.75
N SER A 50 3.00 -2.81 9.59
CA SER A 50 1.73 -2.21 9.13
C SER A 50 0.67 -3.23 8.70
N ALA A 51 1.02 -4.50 8.55
CA ALA A 51 0.05 -5.56 8.26
C ALA A 51 -1.04 -5.60 9.34
N GLN A 52 -2.29 -5.29 8.97
CA GLN A 52 -3.45 -5.22 9.85
C GLN A 52 -3.26 -4.26 11.07
N CYS A 53 -2.48 -3.20 10.89
CA CYS A 53 -2.24 -2.17 11.89
C CYS A 53 -2.33 -0.78 11.24
N THR A 54 -2.70 0.24 12.02
CA THR A 54 -2.75 1.62 11.52
C THR A 54 -1.35 2.23 11.45
N ASP A 55 -1.08 3.07 10.44
CA ASP A 55 0.21 3.75 10.29
C ASP A 55 0.57 4.57 11.54
N LYS A 56 -0.43 5.19 12.20
CA LYS A 56 -0.23 5.92 13.46
C LYS A 56 0.36 5.01 14.54
N ARG A 57 -0.24 3.83 14.76
CA ARG A 57 0.25 2.87 15.76
C ARG A 57 1.63 2.33 15.41
N VAL A 58 1.88 2.04 14.14
CA VAL A 58 3.21 1.61 13.68
C VAL A 58 4.23 2.69 13.99
N ASN A 59 3.95 3.96 13.65
CA ASN A 59 4.86 5.07 13.89
C ASN A 59 5.14 5.33 15.40
N GLU A 60 4.19 5.02 16.28
CA GLU A 60 4.40 5.08 17.74
C GLU A 60 5.37 4.00 18.20
N VAL A 61 5.21 2.78 17.72
CA VAL A 61 6.03 1.62 18.08
C VAL A 61 7.44 1.73 17.48
N THR A 62 7.56 2.14 16.23
CA THR A 62 8.85 2.23 15.54
C THR A 62 9.77 3.28 16.15
N LYS A 63 9.27 4.31 16.84
CA LYS A 63 10.11 5.25 17.60
C LYS A 63 10.95 4.53 18.66
N ILE A 64 10.36 3.56 19.36
CA ILE A 64 11.05 2.78 20.39
C ILE A 64 11.95 1.74 19.70
N LEU A 65 11.39 1.03 18.72
CA LEU A 65 12.06 -0.04 18.03
C LEU A 65 13.36 0.40 17.35
N PHE A 66 13.32 1.51 16.58
CA PHE A 66 14.49 2.04 15.85
C PHE A 66 15.54 2.71 16.75
N ASN A 67 15.19 3.05 17.98
CA ASN A 67 16.17 3.46 18.97
C ASN A 67 16.91 2.27 19.59
N ARG A 68 16.24 1.13 19.70
CA ARG A 68 16.78 -0.11 20.30
C ARG A 68 17.60 -0.93 19.30
N TYR A 69 17.09 -1.08 18.07
CA TYR A 69 17.70 -1.83 16.98
C TYR A 69 18.04 -0.88 15.83
N LYS A 70 19.31 -0.67 15.55
CA LYS A 70 19.81 0.32 14.60
C LYS A 70 20.36 -0.28 13.32
N THR A 71 20.93 -1.48 13.43
CA THR A 71 21.60 -2.15 12.32
C THR A 71 20.84 -3.41 11.90
N LEU A 72 21.21 -3.95 10.76
CA LEU A 72 20.66 -5.21 10.25
C LEU A 72 21.02 -6.38 11.18
N GLU A 73 22.25 -6.36 11.72
CA GLU A 73 22.78 -7.33 12.65
C GLU A 73 21.98 -7.32 13.97
N ASP A 74 21.66 -6.12 14.50
CA ASP A 74 20.81 -6.00 15.69
C ASP A 74 19.49 -6.75 15.53
N TYR A 75 18.85 -6.67 14.34
CA TYR A 75 17.61 -7.41 14.06
C TYR A 75 17.82 -8.89 13.83
N ALA A 76 18.93 -9.29 13.22
CA ALA A 76 19.23 -10.70 12.96
C ALA A 76 19.53 -11.46 14.26
N GLU A 77 20.13 -10.78 15.25
CA GLU A 77 20.52 -11.34 16.55
C GLU A 77 19.51 -10.98 17.66
N ALA A 78 18.40 -10.32 17.32
CA ALA A 78 17.42 -9.86 18.28
C ALA A 78 16.86 -11.00 19.14
N ASN A 79 16.78 -10.78 20.46
CA ASN A 79 16.01 -11.65 21.32
C ASN A 79 14.53 -11.62 20.93
N LEU A 80 13.96 -12.79 20.66
CA LEU A 80 12.61 -12.93 20.14
C LEU A 80 11.56 -12.36 21.09
N GLU A 81 11.72 -12.63 22.38
CA GLU A 81 10.78 -12.23 23.42
C GLU A 81 10.81 -10.70 23.60
N GLU A 82 11.99 -10.10 23.65
CA GLU A 82 12.17 -8.65 23.74
C GLU A 82 11.56 -7.95 22.53
N LEU A 83 11.85 -8.42 21.32
CA LEU A 83 11.29 -7.86 20.09
C LEU A 83 9.76 -7.97 20.08
N GLN A 84 9.20 -9.10 20.51
CA GLN A 84 7.76 -9.30 20.61
C GLN A 84 7.10 -8.29 21.56
N GLU A 85 7.67 -8.05 22.73
CA GLU A 85 7.11 -7.09 23.68
C GLU A 85 7.12 -5.66 23.13
N ILE A 86 8.20 -5.24 22.47
CA ILE A 86 8.25 -3.91 21.83
C ILE A 86 7.17 -3.75 20.77
N ILE A 87 7.00 -4.74 19.88
CA ILE A 87 6.08 -4.62 18.74
C ILE A 87 4.66 -5.11 19.04
N LYS A 88 4.37 -5.58 20.24
CA LYS A 88 3.07 -6.11 20.69
C LYS A 88 1.88 -5.22 20.33
N PRO A 89 1.95 -3.87 20.46
CA PRO A 89 0.83 -3.00 20.12
C PRO A 89 0.44 -3.01 18.62
N THR A 90 1.27 -3.59 17.74
CA THR A 90 0.97 -3.67 16.29
C THR A 90 0.07 -4.84 15.92
N GLY A 91 -0.25 -5.74 16.86
CA GLY A 91 -1.00 -6.98 16.60
C GLY A 91 -0.20 -8.01 15.80
N PHE A 92 -0.61 -9.28 15.86
CA PHE A 92 0.08 -10.40 15.19
C PHE A 92 1.61 -10.44 15.44
N PHE A 93 2.02 -9.90 16.57
CA PHE A 93 3.40 -9.58 16.91
C PHE A 93 4.32 -10.80 16.91
N ARG A 94 3.83 -12.00 17.29
CA ARG A 94 4.62 -13.24 17.29
C ARG A 94 5.15 -13.58 15.89
N ASN A 95 4.28 -13.52 14.89
CA ASN A 95 4.66 -13.78 13.50
C ASN A 95 5.49 -12.64 12.92
N LYS A 96 5.15 -11.39 13.24
CA LYS A 96 5.90 -10.21 12.78
C LYS A 96 7.33 -10.22 13.29
N ALA A 97 7.55 -10.54 14.59
CA ALA A 97 8.89 -10.65 15.15
C ALA A 97 9.72 -11.73 14.43
N LYS A 98 9.13 -12.93 14.24
CA LYS A 98 9.80 -14.00 13.49
C LYS A 98 10.16 -13.57 12.06
N PHE A 99 9.24 -12.88 11.37
CA PHE A 99 9.50 -12.39 10.02
C PHE A 99 10.60 -11.34 9.96
N ILE A 100 10.64 -10.40 10.93
CA ILE A 100 11.68 -9.37 10.98
C ILE A 100 13.05 -10.02 11.18
N ILE A 101 13.20 -10.91 12.17
CA ILE A 101 14.47 -11.62 12.42
C ILE A 101 14.89 -12.45 11.20
N ALA A 102 13.95 -13.22 10.64
CA ALA A 102 14.25 -14.07 9.50
C ALA A 102 14.58 -13.26 8.22
N ALA A 103 13.91 -12.12 8.00
CA ALA A 103 14.24 -11.24 6.90
C ALA A 103 15.63 -10.62 7.06
N ALA A 104 15.99 -10.18 8.28
CA ALA A 104 17.32 -9.66 8.57
C ALA A 104 18.41 -10.70 8.32
N LYS A 105 18.24 -11.92 8.84
CA LYS A 105 19.18 -13.04 8.60
C LYS A 105 19.34 -13.31 7.11
N LYS A 106 18.23 -13.35 6.38
CA LYS A 106 18.25 -13.63 4.94
C LYS A 106 18.92 -12.52 4.14
N LEU A 107 18.75 -11.25 4.53
CA LEU A 107 19.48 -10.13 3.92
C LEU A 107 20.99 -10.28 4.10
N ILE A 108 21.46 -10.70 5.28
CA ILE A 108 22.88 -10.93 5.53
C ILE A 108 23.38 -12.11 4.69
N GLN A 109 22.66 -13.23 4.71
CA GLN A 109 23.12 -14.49 4.12
C GLN A 109 23.08 -14.50 2.59
N ASP A 110 21.99 -14.00 1.99
CA ASP A 110 21.69 -14.17 0.57
C ASP A 110 21.88 -12.88 -0.25
N PHE A 111 21.97 -11.72 0.41
CA PHE A 111 21.98 -10.41 -0.24
C PHE A 111 23.15 -9.51 0.20
N ASN A 112 24.18 -10.07 0.85
CA ASN A 112 25.36 -9.32 1.31
C ASN A 112 25.03 -8.08 2.15
N SER A 113 24.00 -8.18 3.01
CA SER A 113 23.48 -7.06 3.82
C SER A 113 22.89 -5.89 2.99
N GLU A 114 22.69 -6.07 1.70
CA GLU A 114 22.07 -5.07 0.83
C GLU A 114 20.56 -5.29 0.67
N MET A 115 19.82 -4.20 0.54
CA MET A 115 18.38 -4.29 0.27
C MET A 115 18.14 -4.62 -1.21
N PRO A 116 17.40 -5.71 -1.52
CA PRO A 116 17.06 -6.08 -2.89
C PRO A 116 16.33 -4.96 -3.64
N ARG A 117 16.56 -4.85 -4.94
CA ARG A 117 16.02 -3.77 -5.78
C ARG A 117 15.03 -4.23 -6.84
N SER A 118 14.51 -5.47 -6.72
CA SER A 118 13.45 -5.99 -7.59
C SER A 118 12.33 -6.61 -6.75
N ILE A 119 11.11 -6.66 -7.27
CA ILE A 119 9.97 -7.31 -6.60
C ILE A 119 10.26 -8.80 -6.41
N GLU A 120 10.88 -9.44 -7.41
CA GLU A 120 11.21 -10.85 -7.36
C GLU A 120 12.12 -11.19 -6.18
N GLU A 121 13.17 -10.41 -5.97
CA GLU A 121 14.10 -10.60 -4.86
C GLU A 121 13.49 -10.19 -3.51
N MET A 122 12.81 -9.04 -3.45
CA MET A 122 12.15 -8.58 -2.24
C MET A 122 11.14 -9.60 -1.70
N THR A 123 10.41 -10.29 -2.57
CA THR A 123 9.43 -11.30 -2.15
C THR A 123 10.05 -12.61 -1.67
N LYS A 124 11.36 -12.81 -1.83
CA LYS A 124 12.10 -13.92 -1.20
C LYS A 124 12.31 -13.69 0.29
N LEU A 125 12.18 -12.43 0.78
CA LEU A 125 12.33 -12.11 2.20
C LEU A 125 11.09 -12.57 2.99
N PRO A 126 11.27 -13.23 4.14
CA PRO A 126 10.18 -13.64 5.02
C PRO A 126 9.29 -12.46 5.43
N GLY A 127 7.97 -12.62 5.34
CA GLY A 127 7.00 -11.57 5.67
C GLY A 127 6.83 -10.47 4.63
N VAL A 128 7.51 -10.56 3.49
CA VAL A 128 7.46 -9.58 2.40
C VAL A 128 6.62 -10.13 1.25
N ALA A 129 5.36 -9.71 1.18
CA ALA A 129 4.51 -9.96 0.04
C ALA A 129 4.73 -8.89 -1.05
N ARG A 130 4.24 -9.14 -2.27
CA ARG A 130 4.33 -8.22 -3.43
C ARG A 130 3.94 -6.78 -3.09
N LYS A 131 2.88 -6.57 -2.29
CA LYS A 131 2.48 -5.23 -1.83
C LYS A 131 3.57 -4.56 -0.99
N THR A 132 4.19 -5.30 -0.06
CA THR A 132 5.28 -4.79 0.79
C THR A 132 6.47 -4.42 -0.06
N ALA A 133 6.86 -5.29 -1.01
CA ALA A 133 7.93 -5.03 -1.96
C ALA A 133 7.67 -3.73 -2.76
N ASN A 134 6.49 -3.57 -3.35
CA ASN A 134 6.11 -2.35 -4.07
C ASN A 134 6.24 -1.08 -3.22
N ILE A 135 5.81 -1.12 -1.94
CA ILE A 135 5.91 0.03 -1.04
C ILE A 135 7.37 0.36 -0.75
N VAL A 136 8.20 -0.63 -0.43
CA VAL A 136 9.61 -0.40 -0.10
C VAL A 136 10.38 0.10 -1.32
N LEU A 137 10.25 -0.58 -2.47
CA LEU A 137 10.95 -0.23 -3.70
C LEU A 137 10.59 1.19 -4.16
N SER A 138 9.32 1.54 -4.15
CA SER A 138 8.88 2.86 -4.63
C SER A 138 9.27 4.00 -3.70
N ASN A 139 9.15 3.81 -2.37
CA ASN A 139 9.41 4.90 -1.41
C ASN A 139 10.88 5.03 -1.01
N ALA A 140 11.64 3.92 -0.96
CA ALA A 140 13.05 3.96 -0.58
C ALA A 140 14.00 4.18 -1.76
N PHE A 141 13.62 3.71 -2.96
CA PHE A 141 14.53 3.69 -4.11
C PHE A 141 13.95 4.37 -5.36
N GLY A 142 12.69 4.81 -5.34
CA GLY A 142 12.02 5.33 -6.53
C GLY A 142 11.79 4.27 -7.63
N ILE A 143 11.96 2.99 -7.30
CA ILE A 143 11.78 1.88 -8.26
C ILE A 143 10.30 1.51 -8.30
N ILE A 144 9.68 1.66 -9.47
CA ILE A 144 8.26 1.38 -9.70
C ILE A 144 8.15 0.19 -10.65
N GLU A 145 7.88 -0.99 -10.09
CA GLU A 145 7.69 -2.24 -10.84
C GLU A 145 6.25 -2.75 -10.84
N GLY A 146 5.38 -2.13 -10.04
CA GLY A 146 3.98 -2.50 -9.94
C GLY A 146 3.15 -1.49 -9.17
N ILE A 147 1.87 -1.83 -8.97
CA ILE A 147 0.91 -1.02 -8.24
C ILE A 147 0.55 -1.72 -6.92
N ALA A 148 0.79 -1.07 -5.79
CA ALA A 148 0.45 -1.63 -4.49
C ALA A 148 -1.07 -1.73 -4.31
N VAL A 149 -1.61 -2.94 -4.29
CA VAL A 149 -3.06 -3.18 -4.13
C VAL A 149 -3.41 -3.54 -2.69
N ASP A 150 -3.94 -2.56 -1.95
CA ASP A 150 -4.51 -2.77 -0.63
C ASP A 150 -6.04 -2.93 -0.68
N THR A 151 -6.70 -2.98 0.48
CA THR A 151 -8.16 -3.09 0.56
C THR A 151 -8.90 -1.88 0.01
N HIS A 152 -8.29 -0.69 0.04
CA HIS A 152 -8.87 0.53 -0.56
C HIS A 152 -8.75 0.49 -2.07
N VAL A 153 -7.56 0.20 -2.60
CA VAL A 153 -7.32 0.06 -4.04
C VAL A 153 -8.23 -1.01 -4.62
N MET A 154 -8.28 -2.20 -4.00
CA MET A 154 -9.15 -3.31 -4.39
C MET A 154 -10.63 -2.89 -4.48
N ARG A 155 -11.14 -2.22 -3.45
CA ARG A 155 -12.52 -1.74 -3.40
C ARG A 155 -12.82 -0.70 -4.47
N LEU A 156 -11.94 0.30 -4.60
CA LEU A 156 -12.16 1.39 -5.55
C LEU A 156 -11.97 0.93 -6.99
N SER A 157 -11.04 0.03 -7.27
CA SER A 157 -10.87 -0.56 -8.61
C SER A 157 -12.15 -1.20 -9.10
N LYS A 158 -12.87 -1.92 -8.23
CA LYS A 158 -14.19 -2.49 -8.57
C LYS A 158 -15.25 -1.40 -8.76
N ARG A 159 -15.35 -0.47 -7.81
CA ARG A 159 -16.38 0.58 -7.85
C ARG A 159 -16.24 1.50 -9.06
N LEU A 160 -15.01 1.77 -9.47
CA LEU A 160 -14.68 2.61 -10.62
C LEU A 160 -14.58 1.81 -11.92
N ASN A 161 -14.82 0.49 -11.86
CA ASN A 161 -14.70 -0.43 -13.00
C ASN A 161 -13.32 -0.37 -13.68
N PHE A 162 -12.25 -0.24 -12.88
CA PHE A 162 -10.87 -0.39 -13.34
C PHE A 162 -10.49 -1.87 -13.45
N SER A 163 -11.08 -2.72 -12.59
CA SER A 163 -10.93 -4.17 -12.58
C SER A 163 -12.21 -4.83 -12.04
N SER A 164 -12.57 -5.99 -12.57
CA SER A 164 -13.64 -6.86 -12.04
C SER A 164 -13.10 -7.96 -11.12
N GLU A 165 -11.80 -8.08 -10.99
CA GLU A 165 -11.12 -9.16 -10.28
C GLU A 165 -11.23 -9.07 -8.75
N ASN A 166 -11.05 -10.21 -8.08
CA ASN A 166 -11.03 -10.35 -6.62
C ASN A 166 -9.62 -10.63 -6.07
N ASN A 167 -8.72 -11.04 -6.93
CA ASN A 167 -7.32 -11.33 -6.60
C ASN A 167 -6.48 -10.06 -6.77
N ARG A 168 -5.64 -9.74 -5.78
CA ARG A 168 -4.82 -8.52 -5.78
C ARG A 168 -3.85 -8.45 -6.94
N ASP A 169 -3.21 -9.56 -7.28
CA ASP A 169 -2.21 -9.60 -8.36
C ASP A 169 -2.88 -9.44 -9.73
N LYS A 170 -4.11 -9.90 -9.88
CA LYS A 170 -4.90 -9.69 -11.10
C LYS A 170 -5.37 -8.23 -11.19
N ILE A 171 -5.83 -7.64 -10.06
CA ILE A 171 -6.19 -6.22 -10.01
C ILE A 171 -4.98 -5.34 -10.33
N GLU A 172 -3.80 -5.65 -9.80
CA GLU A 172 -2.56 -4.95 -10.13
C GLU A 172 -2.30 -4.96 -11.63
N ARG A 173 -2.37 -6.13 -12.27
CA ARG A 173 -2.21 -6.26 -13.74
C ARG A 173 -3.22 -5.44 -14.52
N ASP A 174 -4.49 -5.47 -14.12
CA ASP A 174 -5.54 -4.67 -14.77
C ASP A 174 -5.23 -3.18 -14.65
N LEU A 175 -4.82 -2.71 -13.47
CA LEU A 175 -4.43 -1.30 -13.26
C LEU A 175 -3.20 -0.90 -14.06
N MET A 176 -2.20 -1.78 -14.16
CA MET A 176 -0.99 -1.57 -14.98
C MET A 176 -1.33 -1.46 -16.48
N ASN A 177 -2.34 -2.19 -16.95
CA ASN A 177 -2.83 -2.08 -18.33
C ASN A 177 -3.66 -0.80 -18.57
N VAL A 178 -4.25 -0.24 -17.52
CA VAL A 178 -5.09 0.98 -17.62
C VAL A 178 -4.26 2.25 -17.54
N PHE A 179 -3.26 2.27 -16.66
CA PHE A 179 -2.46 3.46 -16.37
C PHE A 179 -1.01 3.28 -16.86
N PRO A 180 -0.39 4.31 -17.45
CA PRO A 180 1.02 4.27 -17.83
C PRO A 180 1.92 4.18 -16.59
N LYS A 181 3.14 3.65 -16.77
CA LYS A 181 4.07 3.27 -15.69
C LYS A 181 4.39 4.44 -14.75
N GLU A 182 4.53 5.63 -15.28
CA GLU A 182 4.79 6.86 -14.53
C GLU A 182 3.69 7.21 -13.51
N HIS A 183 2.49 6.64 -13.66
CA HIS A 183 1.35 6.87 -12.77
C HIS A 183 1.09 5.74 -11.77
N TRP A 184 1.81 4.62 -11.85
CA TRP A 184 1.53 3.44 -11.01
C TRP A 184 1.67 3.70 -9.52
N PHE A 185 2.70 4.43 -9.12
CA PHE A 185 2.86 4.81 -7.71
C PHE A 185 1.75 5.76 -7.25
N GLU A 186 1.45 6.75 -8.06
CA GLU A 186 0.50 7.80 -7.73
C GLU A 186 -0.94 7.27 -7.65
N ILE A 187 -1.39 6.48 -8.62
CA ILE A 187 -2.77 5.94 -8.66
C ILE A 187 -3.09 5.12 -7.42
N SER A 188 -2.18 4.30 -6.92
CA SER A 188 -2.36 3.56 -5.68
C SER A 188 -2.64 4.50 -4.52
N ASN A 189 -1.80 5.50 -4.31
CA ASN A 189 -1.91 6.45 -3.23
C ASN A 189 -3.18 7.31 -3.32
N LEU A 190 -3.56 7.74 -4.53
CA LEU A 190 -4.80 8.49 -4.78
C LEU A 190 -6.05 7.68 -4.43
N LEU A 191 -6.09 6.40 -4.83
CA LEU A 191 -7.21 5.51 -4.50
C LEU A 191 -7.29 5.25 -2.99
N ILE A 192 -6.15 5.09 -2.31
CA ILE A 192 -6.10 4.95 -0.85
C ILE A 192 -6.65 6.20 -0.17
N ALA A 193 -6.19 7.39 -0.56
CA ALA A 193 -6.61 8.67 0.02
C ALA A 193 -8.11 8.90 -0.18
N HIS A 194 -8.62 8.70 -1.39
CA HIS A 194 -10.04 8.83 -1.70
C HIS A 194 -10.87 7.79 -0.96
N GLY A 195 -10.37 6.56 -0.86
CA GLY A 195 -11.01 5.46 -0.13
C GLY A 195 -11.12 5.67 1.37
N ARG A 196 -10.15 6.36 1.97
CA ARG A 196 -10.15 6.73 3.39
C ARG A 196 -11.12 7.89 3.68
N LYS A 197 -11.14 8.92 2.86
CA LYS A 197 -11.88 10.18 3.10
C LYS A 197 -13.32 10.14 2.61
N ILE A 198 -13.57 9.62 1.43
CA ILE A 198 -14.84 9.73 0.70
C ILE A 198 -15.46 8.36 0.42
N CYS A 199 -14.77 7.52 -0.34
CA CYS A 199 -15.32 6.23 -0.80
C CYS A 199 -15.10 5.13 0.23
N THR A 200 -15.67 5.28 1.44
CA THR A 200 -15.56 4.33 2.54
C THR A 200 -16.25 2.99 2.23
N ALA A 201 -15.93 1.93 2.99
CA ALA A 201 -16.42 0.59 2.68
C ALA A 201 -17.94 0.47 2.84
N ARG A 202 -18.49 0.88 3.98
CA ARG A 202 -19.91 0.68 4.32
C ARG A 202 -20.81 1.84 3.87
N ARG A 203 -20.38 3.08 4.03
CA ARG A 203 -21.18 4.30 3.74
C ARG A 203 -20.37 5.30 2.93
N PRO A 204 -20.19 5.08 1.62
CA PRO A 204 -19.48 6.03 0.78
C PRO A 204 -20.25 7.34 0.67
N LYS A 205 -19.52 8.45 0.74
CA LYS A 205 -20.09 9.81 0.69
C LYS A 205 -20.24 10.27 -0.77
N CYS A 206 -21.09 9.57 -1.54
CA CYS A 206 -21.24 9.82 -2.99
C CYS A 206 -21.69 11.25 -3.31
N GLU A 207 -22.49 11.89 -2.47
CA GLU A 207 -22.93 13.28 -2.63
C GLU A 207 -21.76 14.28 -2.57
N LYS A 208 -20.71 13.97 -1.78
CA LYS A 208 -19.49 14.78 -1.64
C LYS A 208 -18.36 14.33 -2.55
N CYS A 209 -18.59 13.29 -3.38
CA CYS A 209 -17.56 12.70 -4.21
C CYS A 209 -17.36 13.49 -5.51
N ILE A 210 -16.13 13.97 -5.70
CA ILE A 210 -15.74 14.80 -6.85
C ILE A 210 -15.77 14.06 -8.19
N ILE A 211 -15.84 12.73 -8.17
CA ILE A 211 -15.88 11.86 -9.35
C ILE A 211 -17.19 11.06 -9.45
N ASN A 212 -18.26 11.46 -8.70
CA ASN A 212 -19.51 10.70 -8.67
C ASN A 212 -20.18 10.60 -10.05
N TYR A 213 -20.08 11.62 -10.88
CA TYR A 213 -20.67 11.67 -12.23
C TYR A 213 -19.94 10.78 -13.25
N LEU A 214 -18.70 10.35 -12.94
CA LEU A 214 -17.91 9.40 -13.74
C LEU A 214 -17.94 7.99 -13.14
N CYS A 215 -18.43 7.84 -11.90
CA CYS A 215 -18.37 6.59 -11.17
C CYS A 215 -19.58 5.70 -11.52
N PRO A 216 -19.37 4.50 -12.10
CA PRO A 216 -20.47 3.60 -12.44
C PRO A 216 -21.22 3.06 -11.22
N SER A 217 -20.57 3.04 -10.06
CA SER A 217 -21.17 2.59 -8.80
C SER A 217 -21.70 3.73 -7.92
N ALA A 218 -21.76 4.97 -8.44
CA ALA A 218 -22.26 6.10 -7.64
C ALA A 218 -23.70 5.86 -7.17
N PHE A 219 -23.94 6.12 -5.87
CA PHE A 219 -25.27 6.00 -5.24
C PHE A 219 -25.89 4.58 -5.23
N SER A 220 -25.14 3.53 -5.59
CA SER A 220 -25.65 2.13 -5.57
C SER A 220 -25.52 1.46 -4.19
N PHE A 221 -25.00 2.16 -3.20
CA PHE A 221 -24.79 1.63 -1.84
C PHE A 221 -25.89 2.11 -0.89
N LYS A 222 -26.57 1.15 -0.25
CA LYS A 222 -27.55 1.39 0.82
C LYS A 222 -26.91 1.35 2.20
#